data_517e1e6523714b830065b2bcd5b49cb2
#
_entry.id   517e1e6523714b830065b2bcd5b49cb2
#
_cell.length_a   1.000
_cell.length_b   1.000
_cell.length_c   1.000
_cell.angle_alpha   90.00
_cell.angle_beta   90.00
_cell.angle_gamma   90.00
#
_symmetry.space_group_name_H-M   'P 1'
#
loop_
_entity.id
_entity.type
_entity.pdbx_description
1 polymer ?
#
loop_
_entity_poly.entity_id
_entity_poly.type
_entity_poly.pdbx_seq_one_letter_code
_entity_poly.pdbx_strand_id
1 'polypeptide(L)' 'MYSIGVFAKKTGVTIRTLRFYDEKNLLRPSYISESGRRYYKDEDIATLQKI' A
#
# COMPACT_ATOMS: atom_id res chain seq x y z
N MET A 1 -2.23 -1.68 -11.45
CA MET A 1 -2.17 -1.53 -9.99
C MET A 1 -1.67 -2.80 -9.34
N TYR A 2 -1.11 -2.69 -8.16
CA TYR A 2 -0.60 -3.82 -7.39
C TYR A 2 -1.52 -4.10 -6.22
N SER A 3 -1.85 -5.39 -5.99
CA SER A 3 -2.53 -5.77 -4.77
C SER A 3 -1.60 -5.51 -3.58
N ILE A 4 -2.15 -5.42 -2.36
CA ILE A 4 -1.33 -5.16 -1.18
C ILE A 4 -0.21 -6.20 -1.01
N GLY A 5 -0.49 -7.47 -1.31
CA GLY A 5 0.52 -8.53 -1.21
C GLY A 5 1.65 -8.33 -2.21
N VAL A 6 1.31 -8.02 -3.46
CA VAL A 6 2.30 -7.78 -4.51
C VAL A 6 3.09 -6.51 -4.19
N PHE A 7 2.41 -5.47 -3.75
CA PHE A 7 3.06 -4.20 -3.41
C PHE A 7 4.03 -4.37 -2.23
N ALA A 8 3.62 -5.12 -1.22
CA ALA A 8 4.48 -5.42 -0.07
C ALA A 8 5.76 -6.13 -0.52
N LYS A 9 5.61 -7.15 -1.36
CA LYS A 9 6.73 -7.91 -1.88
C LYS A 9 7.65 -7.03 -2.74
N LYS A 10 7.08 -6.18 -3.56
CA LYS A 10 7.82 -5.30 -4.45
C LYS A 10 8.62 -4.25 -3.69
N THR A 11 8.09 -3.76 -2.59
CA THR A 11 8.71 -2.68 -1.81
C THR A 11 9.56 -3.18 -0.64
N GLY A 12 9.47 -4.46 -0.31
CA GLY A 12 10.23 -5.02 0.80
C GLY A 12 9.64 -4.74 2.18
N VAL A 13 8.41 -4.23 2.24
CA VAL A 13 7.73 -4.03 3.53
C VAL A 13 6.65 -5.11 3.69
N THR A 14 6.17 -5.29 4.91
CA THR A 14 5.14 -6.29 5.19
C THR A 14 3.74 -5.72 4.95
N ILE A 15 2.77 -6.61 4.70
CA ILE A 15 1.36 -6.22 4.59
C ILE A 15 0.92 -5.52 5.87
N ARG A 16 1.37 -6.02 7.01
CA ARG A 16 1.05 -5.44 8.31
C ARG A 16 1.51 -3.98 8.39
N THR A 17 2.71 -3.70 7.90
CA THR A 17 3.25 -2.34 7.89
C THR A 17 2.43 -1.44 6.98
N LEU A 18 2.02 -1.94 5.81
CA LEU A 18 1.19 -1.16 4.89
C LEU A 18 -0.17 -0.85 5.51
N ARG A 19 -0.76 -1.80 6.24
CA ARG A 19 -2.02 -1.56 6.94
C ARG A 19 -1.86 -0.54 8.05
N PHE A 20 -0.74 -0.57 8.75
CA PHE A 20 -0.43 0.41 9.78
C PHE A 20 -0.33 1.82 9.16
N TYR A 21 0.34 1.94 8.03
CA TYR A 21 0.47 3.23 7.33
C TYR A 21 -0.88 3.75 6.86
N ASP A 22 -1.76 2.89 6.40
CA ASP A 22 -3.12 3.26 6.00
C ASP A 22 -3.89 3.78 7.23
N GLU A 23 -3.83 3.05 8.33
CA GLU A 23 -4.50 3.42 9.57
C GLU A 23 -4.04 4.79 10.09
N LYS A 24 -2.75 5.09 9.93
CA LYS A 24 -2.17 6.36 10.39
C LYS A 24 -2.22 7.46 9.33
N ASN A 25 -2.83 7.19 8.18
CA ASN A 25 -2.91 8.14 7.06
C ASN A 25 -1.52 8.55 6.53
N LEU A 26 -0.53 7.68 6.68
CA LEU A 26 0.81 7.92 6.15
C LEU A 26 0.91 7.49 4.70
N LEU A 27 0.27 6.36 4.35
CA LEU A 27 0.20 5.89 2.98
C LEU A 27 -1.13 5.17 2.80
N ARG A 28 -2.06 5.81 2.09
CA ARG A 28 -3.36 5.23 1.78
C ARG A 28 -3.29 4.49 0.45
N PRO A 29 -4.01 3.36 0.31
CA PRO A 29 -4.07 2.69 -0.99
C PRO A 29 -4.73 3.61 -2.03
N SER A 30 -4.29 3.47 -3.28
CA SER A 30 -4.85 4.27 -4.37
C SER A 30 -6.26 3.83 -4.75
N TYR A 31 -6.61 2.57 -4.46
CA TYR A 31 -7.91 2.01 -4.78
C TYR A 31 -8.27 0.92 -3.78
N ILE A 32 -9.52 0.88 -3.37
CA ILE A 32 -10.07 -0.19 -2.54
C ILE A 32 -11.26 -0.76 -3.29
N SER A 33 -11.23 -2.08 -3.57
CA SER A 33 -12.29 -2.73 -4.31
C SER A 33 -13.54 -2.89 -3.45
N GLU A 34 -14.66 -3.28 -4.08
CA GLU A 34 -15.92 -3.54 -3.36
C GLU A 34 -15.76 -4.59 -2.28
N SER A 35 -14.85 -5.56 -2.50
CA SER A 35 -14.59 -6.62 -1.54
C SER A 35 -13.64 -6.20 -0.43
N GLY A 36 -13.17 -4.95 -0.43
CA GLY A 36 -12.28 -4.43 0.59
C GLY A 36 -10.82 -4.68 0.33
N ARG A 37 -10.46 -5.10 -0.89
CA ARG A 37 -9.05 -5.32 -1.24
C ARG A 37 -8.36 -4.00 -1.56
N ARG A 38 -7.15 -3.84 -1.04
CA ARG A 38 -6.34 -2.65 -1.24
C ARG A 38 -5.42 -2.81 -2.44
N TYR A 39 -5.34 -1.75 -3.26
CA TYR A 39 -4.47 -1.71 -4.44
C TYR A 39 -3.64 -0.45 -4.43
N TYR A 40 -2.41 -0.56 -4.91
CA TYR A 40 -1.44 0.52 -4.90
C TYR A 40 -0.91 0.77 -6.31
N LYS A 41 -0.45 1.99 -6.56
CA LYS A 41 0.13 2.39 -7.85
C LYS A 41 1.63 2.60 -7.72
N ASP A 42 2.31 2.75 -8.87
CA ASP A 42 3.75 3.03 -8.87
C ASP A 42 4.09 4.29 -8.09
N GLU A 43 3.25 5.32 -8.16
CA GLU A 43 3.47 6.55 -7.42
C GLU A 43 3.45 6.34 -5.90
N ASP A 44 2.79 5.30 -5.45
CA ASP A 44 2.75 4.97 -4.02
C ASP A 44 4.10 4.47 -3.52
N ILE A 45 4.92 3.91 -4.42
CA ILE A 45 6.29 3.51 -4.08
C ILE A 45 7.09 4.75 -3.67
N ALA A 46 6.99 5.83 -4.44
CA ALA A 46 7.68 7.06 -4.14
C ALA A 46 7.21 7.66 -2.81
N THR A 47 5.89 7.61 -2.55
CA THR A 47 5.33 8.09 -1.30
C THR A 47 5.87 7.27 -0.12
N LEU A 48 5.93 5.95 -0.27
CA LEU A 48 6.44 5.06 0.77
C LEU A 48 7.90 5.38 1.11
N GLN A 49 8.70 5.71 0.12
CA GLN A 49 10.11 6.04 0.32
C GLN A 49 10.33 7.32 1.10
N LYS A 50 9.32 8.15 1.24
CA LYS A 50 9.39 9.41 1.99
C LYS A 50 9.00 9.26 3.45
N ILE A 51 8.50 8.11 3.83
CA ILE A 51 8.02 7.87 5.20
C ILE A 51 9.18 7.56 6.15
#